data_a030128ccd6f9c0f695df3dca8a54dcc
#
_entry.id   a030128ccd6f9c0f695df3dca8a54dcc
#
_cell.length_a   1.000
_cell.length_b   1.000
_cell.length_c   1.000
_cell.angle_alpha   90.00
_cell.angle_beta   90.00
_cell.angle_gamma   90.00
#
_symmetry.space_group_name_H-M   'P 1'
#
loop_
_entity.id
_entity.type
_entity.pdbx_description
1 polymer ?
#
loop_
_entity_poly.entity_id
_entity_poly.type
_entity_poly.pdbx_seq_one_letter_code
_entity_poly.pdbx_strand_id
1 'polypeptide(L)'
;RIDMVQFRGDRAERISIMPDMLLVPPDLYETAYEIVGSQGKVDSSNNNANVHYGQYEVVEWNYLTDTNNWFLIDSTMMKDFGLVWIDRVKGEFGFVEDFDTLQGKWRAYTRWGNAWVDWRWVLGSEVS
;
A
#
# COMPACT_ATOMS: atom_id res chain seq x y z
N ARG A 1 -9.85 -10.81 5.77
CA ARG A 1 -9.59 -11.64 4.59
C ARG A 1 -10.87 -12.08 3.90
N ILE A 2 -11.81 -12.68 4.61
CA ILE A 2 -13.06 -13.21 4.03
C ILE A 2 -13.81 -12.11 3.29
N ASP A 3 -13.99 -10.94 3.90
CA ASP A 3 -14.69 -9.80 3.32
C ASP A 3 -14.04 -9.33 2.01
N MET A 4 -12.71 -9.23 1.99
CA MET A 4 -11.96 -8.81 0.80
C MET A 4 -12.09 -9.81 -0.36
N VAL A 5 -12.02 -11.11 -0.07
CA VAL A 5 -12.20 -12.17 -1.10
C VAL A 5 -13.64 -12.22 -1.63
N GLN A 6 -14.59 -11.64 -0.90
CA GLN A 6 -16.00 -11.56 -1.33
C GLN A 6 -16.32 -10.34 -2.18
N PHE A 7 -15.37 -9.45 -2.44
CA PHE A 7 -15.59 -8.31 -3.33
C PHE A 7 -16.05 -8.75 -4.71
N ARG A 8 -16.94 -7.95 -5.28
CA ARG A 8 -17.56 -8.20 -6.57
C ARG A 8 -17.20 -7.12 -7.56
N GLY A 9 -17.18 -7.49 -8.83
CA GLY A 9 -17.09 -6.56 -9.92
C GLY A 9 -18.39 -5.78 -10.13
N ASP A 10 -18.37 -4.85 -11.06
CA ASP A 10 -19.51 -3.96 -11.35
C ASP A 10 -20.74 -4.71 -11.87
N ARG A 11 -20.54 -5.91 -12.39
CA ARG A 11 -21.62 -6.81 -12.87
C ARG A 11 -21.93 -7.93 -11.89
N ALA A 12 -21.54 -7.77 -10.62
CA ALA A 12 -21.68 -8.76 -9.55
C ALA A 12 -20.91 -10.08 -9.78
N GLU A 13 -20.01 -10.16 -10.75
CA GLU A 13 -19.10 -11.29 -10.93
C GLU A 13 -18.08 -11.37 -9.77
N ARG A 14 -17.55 -12.56 -9.56
CA ARG A 14 -16.47 -12.77 -8.58
C ARG A 14 -15.15 -12.28 -9.17
N ILE A 15 -14.42 -11.53 -8.37
CA ILE A 15 -13.06 -11.10 -8.68
C ILE A 15 -12.10 -11.96 -7.89
N SER A 16 -11.00 -12.40 -8.51
CA SER A 16 -9.93 -13.13 -7.81
C SER A 16 -9.05 -12.12 -7.11
N ILE A 17 -9.25 -11.94 -5.80
CA ILE A 17 -8.43 -11.07 -4.95
C ILE A 17 -7.67 -11.96 -3.98
N MET A 18 -6.36 -11.80 -3.95
CA MET A 18 -5.46 -12.56 -3.07
C MET A 18 -4.64 -11.59 -2.21
N PRO A 19 -5.16 -11.18 -1.06
CA PRO A 19 -4.42 -10.29 -0.17
C PRO A 19 -3.14 -10.99 0.31
N ASP A 20 -2.02 -10.31 0.13
CA ASP A 20 -0.67 -10.78 0.43
C ASP A 20 0.12 -9.84 1.35
N MET A 21 -0.36 -8.62 1.56
CA MET A 21 0.33 -7.62 2.36
C MET A 21 -0.59 -7.07 3.46
N LEU A 22 -0.03 -6.92 4.66
CA LEU A 22 -0.67 -6.30 5.81
C LEU A 22 0.08 -5.01 6.17
N LEU A 23 -0.54 -3.86 5.94
CA LEU A 23 0.01 -2.56 6.24
C LEU A 23 -0.49 -2.09 7.59
N VAL A 24 0.43 -1.79 8.50
CA VAL A 24 0.13 -1.43 9.89
C VAL A 24 0.92 -0.20 10.34
N PRO A 25 0.38 0.58 11.30
CA PRO A 25 1.17 1.60 12.00
C PRO A 25 2.20 0.94 12.93
N PRO A 26 3.21 1.71 13.38
CA PRO A 26 4.24 1.21 14.30
C PRO A 26 3.69 0.56 15.58
N ASP A 27 2.61 1.11 16.12
CA ASP A 27 1.98 0.62 17.35
C ASP A 27 1.37 -0.79 17.22
N LEU A 28 0.94 -1.17 16.03
CA LEU A 28 0.36 -2.49 15.76
C LEU A 28 1.35 -3.50 15.17
N TYR A 29 2.60 -3.10 14.93
CA TYR A 29 3.56 -3.96 14.26
C TYR A 29 3.83 -5.26 15.03
N GLU A 30 4.07 -5.18 16.34
CA GLU A 30 4.32 -6.36 17.18
C GLU A 30 3.14 -7.33 17.14
N THR A 31 1.92 -6.81 17.30
CA THR A 31 0.70 -7.62 17.25
C THR A 31 0.49 -8.27 15.88
N ALA A 32 0.72 -7.54 14.81
CA ALA A 32 0.63 -8.05 13.44
C ALA A 32 1.66 -9.16 13.18
N TYR A 33 2.89 -8.95 13.67
CA TYR A 33 3.96 -9.94 13.56
C TYR A 33 3.66 -11.21 14.36
N GLU A 34 3.12 -11.09 15.58
CA GLU A 34 2.68 -12.27 16.37
C GLU A 34 1.62 -13.09 15.64
N ILE A 35 0.66 -12.41 14.98
CA ILE A 35 -0.41 -13.09 14.24
C ILE A 35 0.13 -13.82 13.00
N VAL A 36 1.03 -13.20 12.26
CA VAL A 36 1.52 -13.72 10.97
C VAL A 36 2.77 -14.58 11.12
N GLY A 37 3.65 -14.24 12.06
CA GLY A 37 4.94 -14.91 12.26
C GLY A 37 4.92 -16.10 13.21
N SER A 38 3.85 -16.28 14.00
CA SER A 38 3.75 -17.39 14.95
C SER A 38 3.22 -18.66 14.28
N GLN A 39 3.92 -19.78 14.47
CA GLN A 39 3.46 -21.10 13.98
C GLN A 39 2.26 -21.62 14.78
N GLY A 40 2.22 -21.35 16.07
CA GLY A 40 1.11 -21.70 16.93
C GLY A 40 0.08 -20.57 17.01
N LYS A 41 -1.16 -20.95 17.26
CA LYS A 41 -2.23 -19.97 17.45
C LYS A 41 -2.04 -19.26 18.80
N VAL A 42 -1.96 -17.92 18.79
CA VAL A 42 -1.65 -17.09 19.97
C VAL A 42 -2.68 -17.28 21.09
N ASP A 43 -3.95 -17.50 20.76
CA ASP A 43 -5.07 -17.61 21.72
C ASP A 43 -5.28 -19.00 22.30
N SER A 44 -4.40 -19.96 22.03
CA SER A 44 -4.67 -21.36 22.39
C SER A 44 -3.47 -21.99 23.08
N SER A 45 -3.69 -22.49 24.29
CA SER A 45 -2.70 -23.29 25.03
C SER A 45 -2.45 -24.70 24.41
N ASN A 46 -3.26 -25.10 23.44
CA ASN A 46 -3.23 -26.45 22.83
C ASN A 46 -2.31 -26.56 21.61
N ASN A 47 -1.46 -25.55 21.34
CA ASN A 47 -0.53 -25.53 20.21
C ASN A 47 -1.20 -25.81 18.84
N ASN A 48 -2.41 -25.29 18.65
CA ASN A 48 -3.12 -25.40 17.39
C ASN A 48 -2.36 -24.63 16.29
N ALA A 49 -2.35 -25.17 15.07
CA ALA A 49 -1.69 -24.51 13.94
C ALA A 49 -2.30 -23.14 13.62
N ASN A 50 -1.45 -22.16 13.38
CA ASN A 50 -1.86 -20.86 12.91
C ASN A 50 -2.06 -20.87 11.39
N VAL A 51 -3.30 -20.70 10.95
CA VAL A 51 -3.66 -20.70 9.52
C VAL A 51 -3.08 -19.46 8.78
N HIS A 52 -2.77 -18.39 9.50
CA HIS A 52 -2.24 -17.15 8.92
C HIS A 52 -0.71 -17.09 8.89
N TYR A 53 -0.04 -18.13 9.40
CA TYR A 53 1.42 -18.18 9.41
C TYR A 53 2.00 -18.04 8.01
N GLY A 54 2.81 -16.99 7.82
CA GLY A 54 3.52 -16.73 6.56
C GLY A 54 2.62 -16.38 5.36
N GLN A 55 1.34 -16.09 5.57
CA GLN A 55 0.43 -15.75 4.46
C GLN A 55 0.51 -14.29 4.02
N TYR A 56 0.99 -13.40 4.88
CA TYR A 56 1.03 -11.97 4.63
C TYR A 56 2.43 -11.42 4.89
N GLU A 57 2.84 -10.48 4.07
CA GLU A 57 3.99 -9.64 4.37
C GLU A 57 3.53 -8.49 5.27
N VAL A 58 4.12 -8.37 6.45
CA VAL A 58 3.82 -7.27 7.37
C VAL A 58 4.69 -6.07 7.03
N VAL A 59 4.06 -4.98 6.64
CA VAL A 59 4.72 -3.71 6.30
C VAL A 59 4.34 -2.65 7.31
N GLU A 60 5.34 -2.15 8.02
CA GLU A 60 5.20 -1.01 8.91
C GLU A 60 5.26 0.30 8.11
N TRP A 61 4.26 1.17 8.32
CA TRP A 61 4.25 2.47 7.67
C TRP A 61 4.17 3.61 8.68
N ASN A 62 5.30 4.27 8.88
CA ASN A 62 5.48 5.34 9.87
C ASN A 62 4.66 6.62 9.61
N TYR A 63 4.07 6.76 8.43
CA TYR A 63 3.19 7.89 8.10
C TYR A 63 1.72 7.67 8.48
N LEU A 64 1.37 6.48 8.97
CA LEU A 64 0.06 6.25 9.57
C LEU A 64 0.05 6.87 10.96
N THR A 65 -0.67 7.97 11.09
CA THR A 65 -0.78 8.72 12.36
C THR A 65 -1.80 8.12 13.31
N ASP A 66 -2.70 7.29 12.79
CA ASP A 66 -3.70 6.59 13.58
C ASP A 66 -3.11 5.25 14.07
N THR A 67 -3.18 5.03 15.37
CA THR A 67 -2.57 3.87 16.03
C THR A 67 -3.36 2.57 15.86
N ASN A 68 -4.62 2.66 15.43
CA ASN A 68 -5.54 1.53 15.39
C ASN A 68 -5.90 1.05 13.98
N ASN A 69 -5.62 1.86 12.97
CA ASN A 69 -6.01 1.56 11.59
C ASN A 69 -5.00 0.63 10.93
N TRP A 70 -5.51 -0.40 10.27
CA TRP A 70 -4.69 -1.32 9.49
C TRP A 70 -5.33 -1.61 8.14
N PHE A 71 -4.51 -2.00 7.17
CA PHE A 71 -4.96 -2.24 5.80
C PHE A 71 -4.46 -3.59 5.31
N LEU A 72 -5.35 -4.33 4.67
CA LEU A 72 -5.04 -5.56 3.97
C LEU A 72 -5.03 -5.28 2.46
N ILE A 73 -3.95 -5.64 1.79
CA ILE A 73 -3.65 -5.23 0.42
C ILE A 73 -3.37 -6.45 -0.45
N ASP A 74 -3.87 -6.42 -1.67
CA ASP A 74 -3.42 -7.26 -2.77
C ASP A 74 -2.40 -6.48 -3.60
N SER A 75 -1.12 -6.82 -3.45
CA SER A 75 -0.01 -6.08 -4.07
C SER A 75 -0.01 -6.17 -5.59
N THR A 76 -0.51 -7.27 -6.15
CA THR A 76 -0.61 -7.48 -7.59
C THR A 76 -1.69 -6.58 -8.19
N MET A 77 -2.88 -6.59 -7.62
CA MET A 77 -3.95 -5.69 -8.06
C MET A 77 -3.61 -4.21 -7.86
N MET A 78 -2.92 -3.89 -6.77
CA MET A 78 -2.46 -2.53 -6.51
C MET A 78 -1.53 -2.02 -7.62
N LYS A 79 -0.61 -2.85 -8.11
CA LYS A 79 0.34 -2.50 -9.17
C LYS A 79 -0.33 -2.40 -10.55
N ASP A 80 -1.26 -3.30 -10.84
CA ASP A 80 -1.87 -3.39 -12.17
C ASP A 80 -3.03 -2.40 -12.36
N PHE A 81 -3.85 -2.21 -11.33
CA PHE A 81 -5.09 -1.45 -11.43
C PHE A 81 -5.30 -0.43 -10.31
N GLY A 82 -4.51 -0.46 -9.24
CA GLY A 82 -4.73 0.36 -8.07
C GLY A 82 -4.15 1.76 -8.23
N LEU A 83 -2.86 1.88 -8.09
CA LEU A 83 -2.14 3.14 -8.07
C LEU A 83 -1.38 3.36 -9.37
N VAL A 84 -1.77 4.36 -10.12
CA VAL A 84 -1.14 4.72 -11.39
C VAL A 84 -0.33 6.00 -11.20
N TRP A 85 0.95 5.93 -11.54
CA TRP A 85 1.85 7.07 -11.63
C TRP A 85 2.09 7.39 -13.09
N ILE A 86 1.85 8.63 -13.48
CA ILE A 86 1.99 9.11 -14.86
C ILE A 86 3.02 10.21 -14.90
N ASP A 87 4.18 9.92 -15.48
CA ASP A 87 5.19 10.93 -15.81
C ASP A 87 4.81 11.60 -17.13
N ARG A 88 4.30 12.82 -17.06
CA ARG A 88 3.97 13.60 -18.24
C ARG A 88 5.18 14.28 -18.83
N VAL A 89 6.06 14.81 -17.98
CA VAL A 89 7.35 15.38 -18.34
C VAL A 89 8.37 14.87 -17.33
N LYS A 90 9.32 14.11 -17.81
CA LYS A 90 10.47 13.66 -17.00
C LYS A 90 11.30 14.88 -16.60
N GLY A 91 12.06 14.76 -15.51
CA GLY A 91 12.90 15.85 -15.02
C GLY A 91 13.80 16.43 -16.10
N GLU A 92 13.56 17.67 -16.47
CA GLU A 92 14.35 18.42 -17.44
C GLU A 92 15.13 19.51 -16.72
N PHE A 93 16.41 19.63 -17.03
CA PHE A 93 17.27 20.69 -16.54
C PHE A 93 17.65 21.60 -17.70
N GLY A 94 17.44 22.90 -17.50
CA GLY A 94 17.81 23.91 -18.48
C GLY A 94 18.74 24.95 -17.84
N PHE A 95 19.66 25.43 -18.62
CA PHE A 95 20.55 26.54 -18.29
C PHE A 95 20.39 27.64 -19.33
N VAL A 96 20.28 28.87 -18.89
CA VAL A 96 20.28 30.07 -19.74
C VAL A 96 21.14 31.13 -19.08
N GLU A 97 22.02 31.69 -19.84
CA GLU A 97 22.78 32.87 -19.44
C GLU A 97 21.99 34.13 -19.86
N ASP A 98 21.79 35.03 -18.92
CA ASP A 98 21.15 36.33 -19.17
C ASP A 98 22.17 37.29 -19.71
N PHE A 99 21.98 37.74 -20.94
CA PHE A 99 22.93 38.60 -21.65
C PHE A 99 23.11 39.97 -20.99
N ASP A 100 22.06 40.53 -20.42
CA ASP A 100 22.08 41.88 -19.84
C ASP A 100 22.76 41.92 -18.46
N THR A 101 22.61 40.86 -17.69
CA THR A 101 23.11 40.79 -16.30
C THR A 101 24.28 39.84 -16.09
N LEU A 102 24.68 39.07 -17.12
CA LEU A 102 25.70 38.04 -17.06
C LEU A 102 25.44 36.99 -15.95
N GLN A 103 24.18 36.80 -15.59
CA GLN A 103 23.79 35.84 -14.56
C GLN A 103 23.36 34.51 -15.19
N GLY A 104 23.87 33.41 -14.67
CA GLY A 104 23.44 32.06 -15.03
C GLY A 104 22.12 31.72 -14.35
N LYS A 105 21.08 31.39 -15.13
CA LYS A 105 19.78 30.92 -14.63
C LYS A 105 19.61 29.44 -14.88
N TRP A 106 19.38 28.69 -13.83
CA TRP A 106 19.13 27.24 -13.87
C TRP A 106 17.66 26.98 -13.68
N ARG A 107 17.10 26.08 -14.48
CA ARG A 107 15.70 25.64 -14.40
C ARG A 107 15.65 24.13 -14.26
N ALA A 108 14.91 23.65 -13.27
CA ALA A 108 14.44 22.27 -13.19
C ALA A 108 12.93 22.25 -13.42
N TYR A 109 12.46 21.39 -14.30
CA TYR A 109 11.05 21.24 -14.60
C TYR A 109 10.68 19.76 -14.62
N THR A 110 9.64 19.40 -13.90
CA THR A 110 9.05 18.06 -13.94
C THR A 110 7.53 18.19 -13.85
N ARG A 111 6.82 17.29 -14.49
CA ARG A 111 5.37 17.23 -14.43
C ARG A 111 4.91 15.78 -14.33
N TRP A 112 4.26 15.48 -13.24
CA TRP A 112 3.73 14.15 -12.95
C TRP A 112 2.31 14.26 -12.39
N GLY A 113 1.59 13.16 -12.41
CA GLY A 113 0.30 13.01 -11.78
C GLY A 113 0.14 11.59 -11.26
N ASN A 114 -0.69 11.43 -10.28
CA ASN A 114 -1.07 10.13 -9.76
C ASN A 114 -2.60 10.01 -9.73
N ALA A 115 -3.07 8.81 -9.89
CA ALA A 115 -4.48 8.48 -9.79
C ALA A 115 -4.64 7.02 -9.34
N TRP A 116 -5.80 6.70 -8.83
CA TRP A 116 -6.23 5.33 -8.60
C TRP A 116 -7.39 5.00 -9.54
N VAL A 117 -7.35 3.79 -10.04
CA VAL A 117 -8.34 3.33 -11.04
C VAL A 117 -9.39 2.45 -10.37
N ASP A 118 -8.95 1.55 -9.49
CA ASP A 118 -9.83 0.65 -8.74
C ASP A 118 -9.46 0.70 -7.26
N TRP A 119 -10.44 0.54 -6.39
CA TRP A 119 -10.28 0.53 -4.93
C TRP A 119 -10.23 -0.88 -4.32
N ARG A 120 -10.61 -1.89 -5.10
CA ARG A 120 -10.82 -3.27 -4.61
C ARG A 120 -9.53 -3.99 -4.19
N TRP A 121 -8.38 -3.40 -4.47
CA TRP A 121 -7.07 -3.90 -4.06
C TRP A 121 -6.77 -3.68 -2.57
N VAL A 122 -7.56 -2.90 -1.85
CA VAL A 122 -7.35 -2.57 -0.43
C VAL A 122 -8.62 -2.73 0.39
N LEU A 123 -8.47 -3.29 1.58
CA LEU A 123 -9.48 -3.32 2.64
C LEU A 123 -8.89 -2.67 3.87
N GLY A 124 -9.45 -1.55 4.29
CA GLY A 124 -9.10 -0.87 5.54
C GLY A 124 -10.03 -1.25 6.69
N SER A 125 -9.49 -1.28 7.89
CA SER A 125 -10.27 -1.32 9.13
C SER A 125 -10.03 -0.02 9.88
N GLU A 126 -11.09 0.75 10.05
CA GLU A 126 -11.11 1.94 10.89
C GLU A 126 -11.70 1.55 12.25
N VAL A 127 -10.89 1.67 13.29
CA VAL A 127 -11.30 1.40 14.67
C VAL A 127 -11.40 2.73 15.39
N SER A 128 -12.61 3.16 15.66
CA SER A 128 -12.92 4.39 16.42
C SER A 128 -12.82 4.17 17.93
#